data_c902601d383326fd1d2be34399dc4e12
#
_entry.id   c902601d383326fd1d2be34399dc4e12
#
_cell.length_a   1.000
_cell.length_b   1.000
_cell.length_c   1.000
_cell.angle_alpha   90.00
_cell.angle_beta   90.00
_cell.angle_gamma   90.00
#
_symmetry.space_group_name_H-M   'P 1'
#
loop_
_entity.id
_entity.type
_entity.pdbx_description
1 polymer ?
#
loop_
_entity_poly.entity_id
_entity_poly.type
_entity_poly.pdbx_seq_one_letter_code
_entity_poly.pdbx_strand_id
1 'polypeptide(L)'
;MLHGLQAEVGEASLLNDFYHVYRRNIKELGSFGLPEKFFYHLVNDWSHGHCMLVVVRHKGRAVGAGVLLTYNGMAENAWFATLGRYNRMYVSYLLHFALMREAARLGCHTYGMGRSTTGSSVHRYKKQWETNDQPLFFNATFAQKNPASLYPRLKNLLRLIPMPIAKIIDAWLTEKIY
;
A
#
# COMPACT_ATOMS: atom_id res chain seq x y z
N MET A 1 -11.32 -15.05 -16.67
CA MET A 1 -11.27 -14.27 -15.41
C MET A 1 -10.40 -15.04 -14.43
N LEU A 2 -9.36 -14.42 -13.88
CA LEU A 2 -8.45 -15.03 -12.93
C LEU A 2 -9.20 -15.36 -11.62
N HIS A 3 -9.51 -16.64 -11.39
CA HIS A 3 -10.06 -17.17 -10.12
C HIS A 3 -11.29 -16.43 -9.54
N GLY A 4 -12.15 -15.80 -10.36
CA GLY A 4 -13.28 -15.02 -9.88
C GLY A 4 -12.91 -13.68 -9.21
N LEU A 5 -11.71 -13.17 -9.49
CA LEU A 5 -11.26 -11.85 -9.06
C LEU A 5 -11.75 -10.77 -10.03
N GLN A 6 -12.10 -9.62 -9.48
CA GLN A 6 -12.48 -8.41 -10.22
C GLN A 6 -11.72 -7.22 -9.63
N ALA A 7 -11.20 -6.33 -10.49
CA ALA A 7 -10.60 -5.08 -10.07
C ALA A 7 -11.55 -3.92 -10.38
N GLU A 8 -11.74 -3.06 -9.40
CA GLU A 8 -12.53 -1.84 -9.45
C GLU A 8 -11.61 -0.65 -9.24
N VAL A 9 -11.78 0.40 -10.03
CA VAL A 9 -11.02 1.66 -9.94
C VAL A 9 -12.00 2.76 -9.60
N GLY A 10 -11.65 3.63 -8.66
CA GLY A 10 -12.48 4.74 -8.23
C GLY A 10 -11.71 5.70 -7.33
N GLU A 11 -12.43 6.59 -6.73
CA GLU A 11 -11.93 7.62 -5.81
C GLU A 11 -12.50 7.39 -4.40
N ALA A 12 -13.01 8.43 -3.75
CA ALA A 12 -13.51 8.39 -2.38
C ALA A 12 -14.57 7.30 -2.10
N SER A 13 -15.34 6.88 -3.10
CA SER A 13 -16.33 5.79 -2.96
C SER A 13 -15.72 4.45 -2.56
N LEU A 14 -14.44 4.22 -2.89
CA LEU A 14 -13.71 2.99 -2.54
C LEU A 14 -12.91 3.11 -1.24
N LEU A 15 -12.92 4.25 -0.56
CA LEU A 15 -12.08 4.51 0.61
C LEU A 15 -12.30 3.50 1.74
N ASN A 16 -13.55 3.18 2.05
CA ASN A 16 -13.88 2.21 3.11
C ASN A 16 -13.32 0.82 2.81
N ASP A 17 -13.44 0.34 1.57
CA ASP A 17 -12.94 -0.96 1.15
C ASP A 17 -11.41 -0.99 1.12
N PHE A 18 -10.79 0.07 0.58
CA PHE A 18 -9.34 0.25 0.63
C PHE A 18 -8.84 0.20 2.07
N TYR A 19 -9.41 1.04 2.95
CA TYR A 19 -8.96 1.14 4.33
C TYR A 19 -9.16 -0.16 5.11
N HIS A 20 -10.26 -0.88 4.85
CA HIS A 20 -10.49 -2.20 5.43
C HIS A 20 -9.38 -3.20 5.08
N VAL A 21 -9.00 -3.29 3.80
CA VAL A 21 -7.92 -4.18 3.33
C VAL A 21 -6.58 -3.72 3.89
N TYR A 22 -6.28 -2.43 3.80
CA TYR A 22 -5.05 -1.83 4.30
C TYR A 22 -4.84 -2.14 5.78
N ARG A 23 -5.81 -1.87 6.62
CA ARG A 23 -5.72 -2.11 8.07
C ARG A 23 -5.50 -3.58 8.42
N ARG A 24 -6.19 -4.48 7.72
CA ARG A 24 -5.98 -5.92 7.93
C ARG A 24 -4.58 -6.35 7.51
N ASN A 25 -4.10 -5.88 6.37
CA ASN A 25 -2.76 -6.18 5.89
C ASN A 25 -1.70 -5.67 6.87
N ILE A 26 -1.79 -4.41 7.34
CA ILE A 26 -0.89 -3.83 8.33
C ILE A 26 -0.85 -4.69 9.61
N LYS A 27 -2.01 -5.14 10.10
CA LYS A 27 -2.09 -6.03 11.25
C LYS A 27 -1.42 -7.40 10.97
N GLU A 28 -1.66 -8.01 9.81
CA GLU A 28 -1.01 -9.27 9.40
C GLU A 28 0.51 -9.11 9.33
N LEU A 29 0.98 -7.94 8.93
CA LEU A 29 2.40 -7.60 8.90
C LEU A 29 2.98 -7.31 10.30
N GLY A 30 2.14 -7.06 11.31
CA GLY A 30 2.56 -6.64 12.65
C GLY A 30 3.24 -5.28 12.62
N SER A 31 2.63 -4.31 11.93
CA SER A 31 3.13 -2.95 11.77
C SER A 31 2.08 -1.93 12.22
N PHE A 32 2.51 -0.69 12.37
CA PHE A 32 1.63 0.46 12.57
C PHE A 32 1.16 0.98 11.21
N GLY A 33 -0.08 1.47 11.16
CA GLY A 33 -0.68 2.00 9.96
C GLY A 33 -1.03 3.48 10.11
N LEU A 34 -1.34 4.12 8.99
CA LEU A 34 -1.85 5.48 8.98
C LEU A 34 -3.35 5.48 9.31
N PRO A 35 -3.88 6.51 9.98
CA PRO A 35 -5.29 6.62 10.29
C PRO A 35 -6.13 6.85 9.03
N GLU A 36 -7.43 6.50 9.11
CA GLU A 36 -8.36 6.66 7.99
C GLU A 36 -8.48 8.10 7.51
N LYS A 37 -8.43 9.05 8.45
CA LYS A 37 -8.47 10.48 8.18
C LYS A 37 -7.34 10.93 7.21
N PHE A 38 -6.15 10.34 7.34
CA PHE A 38 -5.06 10.60 6.40
C PHE A 38 -5.45 10.26 4.96
N PHE A 39 -6.00 9.07 4.74
CA PHE A 39 -6.42 8.64 3.40
C PHE A 39 -7.63 9.41 2.89
N TYR A 40 -8.54 9.82 3.80
CA TYR A 40 -9.65 10.69 3.44
C TYR A 40 -9.15 12.02 2.86
N HIS A 41 -8.21 12.68 3.53
CA HIS A 41 -7.62 13.91 3.02
C HIS A 41 -6.79 13.67 1.76
N LEU A 42 -6.02 12.57 1.70
CA LEU A 42 -5.24 12.24 0.51
C LEU A 42 -6.12 12.12 -0.74
N VAL A 43 -7.26 11.43 -0.64
CA VAL A 43 -8.16 11.20 -1.78
C VAL A 43 -8.94 12.46 -2.17
N ASN A 44 -9.33 13.28 -1.19
CA ASN A 44 -10.17 14.45 -1.45
C ASN A 44 -9.37 15.73 -1.74
N ASP A 45 -8.17 15.85 -1.18
CA ASP A 45 -7.40 17.11 -1.19
C ASP A 45 -6.15 17.04 -2.09
N TRP A 46 -5.88 15.90 -2.75
CA TRP A 46 -4.74 15.76 -3.66
C TRP A 46 -4.94 16.62 -4.93
N SER A 47 -4.26 17.76 -4.98
CA SER A 47 -4.44 18.76 -6.05
C SER A 47 -3.36 18.73 -7.14
N HIS A 48 -2.36 17.88 -7.00
CA HIS A 48 -1.20 17.85 -7.91
C HIS A 48 -1.33 16.86 -9.08
N GLY A 49 -2.46 16.16 -9.16
CA GLY A 49 -2.74 15.14 -10.17
C GLY A 49 -3.96 14.30 -9.77
N HIS A 50 -3.92 13.01 -10.02
CA HIS A 50 -5.00 12.11 -9.64
C HIS A 50 -4.57 11.26 -8.42
N CYS A 51 -5.51 11.06 -7.49
CA CYS A 51 -5.43 10.07 -6.43
C CYS A 51 -6.52 9.03 -6.67
N MET A 52 -6.15 7.86 -7.17
CA MET A 52 -7.09 6.79 -7.51
C MET A 52 -6.94 5.62 -6.54
N LEU A 53 -8.06 5.04 -6.15
CA LEU A 53 -8.11 3.81 -5.38
C LEU A 53 -8.41 2.65 -6.32
N VAL A 54 -7.69 1.55 -6.15
CA VAL A 54 -7.98 0.29 -6.84
C VAL A 54 -8.28 -0.77 -5.81
N VAL A 55 -9.42 -1.44 -5.95
CA VAL A 55 -9.84 -2.52 -5.05
C VAL A 55 -10.01 -3.80 -5.86
N VAL A 56 -9.39 -4.88 -5.41
CA VAL A 56 -9.61 -6.22 -5.96
C VAL A 56 -10.60 -6.95 -5.08
N ARG A 57 -11.67 -7.46 -5.72
CA ARG A 57 -12.74 -8.22 -5.05
C ARG A 57 -12.70 -9.69 -5.42
N HIS A 58 -13.04 -10.51 -4.46
CA HIS A 58 -13.36 -11.93 -4.66
C HIS A 58 -14.74 -12.21 -4.06
N LYS A 59 -15.70 -12.66 -4.89
CA LYS A 59 -17.09 -12.90 -4.46
C LYS A 59 -17.67 -11.70 -3.70
N GLY A 60 -17.51 -10.50 -4.25
CA GLY A 60 -17.99 -9.23 -3.69
C GLY A 60 -17.19 -8.65 -2.52
N ARG A 61 -16.24 -9.39 -1.95
CA ARG A 61 -15.43 -8.94 -0.80
C ARG A 61 -14.12 -8.33 -1.26
N ALA A 62 -13.73 -7.20 -0.71
CA ALA A 62 -12.42 -6.58 -0.93
C ALA A 62 -11.31 -7.47 -0.33
N VAL A 63 -10.33 -7.87 -1.16
CA VAL A 63 -9.24 -8.78 -0.80
C VAL A 63 -7.85 -8.23 -1.14
N GLY A 64 -7.79 -7.20 -1.96
CA GLY A 64 -6.60 -6.43 -2.28
C GLY A 64 -6.99 -4.98 -2.53
N ALA A 65 -6.11 -4.03 -2.20
CA ALA A 65 -6.36 -2.61 -2.45
C ALA A 65 -5.05 -1.84 -2.58
N GLY A 66 -5.06 -0.78 -3.38
CA GLY A 66 -3.91 0.08 -3.60
C GLY A 66 -4.31 1.51 -3.88
N VAL A 67 -3.36 2.43 -3.67
CA VAL A 67 -3.46 3.85 -3.99
C VAL A 67 -2.51 4.16 -5.12
N LEU A 68 -3.02 4.75 -6.18
CA LEU A 68 -2.26 5.33 -7.27
C LEU A 68 -2.25 6.84 -7.13
N LEU A 69 -1.07 7.42 -6.98
CA LEU A 69 -0.87 8.87 -7.08
C LEU A 69 -0.23 9.20 -8.41
N THR A 70 -0.70 10.28 -9.05
CA THR A 70 -0.08 10.78 -10.28
C THR A 70 0.42 12.20 -10.09
N TYR A 71 1.53 12.51 -10.73
CA TYR A 71 2.11 13.85 -10.79
C TYR A 71 2.99 13.98 -12.04
N ASN A 72 2.75 14.99 -12.85
CA ASN A 72 3.60 15.35 -14.00
C ASN A 72 3.96 14.16 -14.91
N GLY A 73 2.98 13.36 -15.32
CA GLY A 73 3.19 12.19 -16.19
C GLY A 73 3.82 10.97 -15.51
N MET A 74 4.04 11.04 -14.21
CA MET A 74 4.49 9.92 -13.40
C MET A 74 3.33 9.40 -12.55
N ALA A 75 3.31 8.10 -12.32
CA ALA A 75 2.41 7.46 -11.39
C ALA A 75 3.20 6.66 -10.35
N GLU A 76 2.75 6.62 -9.12
CA GLU A 76 3.32 5.81 -8.05
C GLU A 76 2.24 4.98 -7.37
N ASN A 77 2.53 3.70 -7.17
CA ASN A 77 1.79 2.86 -6.26
C ASN A 77 2.22 3.17 -4.82
N ALA A 78 1.59 4.19 -4.23
CA ALA A 78 1.98 4.74 -2.93
C ALA A 78 1.63 3.80 -1.77
N TRP A 79 0.49 3.11 -1.82
CA TRP A 79 0.09 2.07 -0.87
C TRP A 79 -0.46 0.86 -1.58
N PHE A 80 -0.06 -0.32 -1.09
CA PHE A 80 -0.41 -1.61 -1.68
C PHE A 80 -0.64 -2.63 -0.57
N ALA A 81 -1.81 -3.21 -0.53
CA ALA A 81 -2.21 -4.16 0.49
C ALA A 81 -2.98 -5.34 -0.11
N THR A 82 -2.66 -6.55 0.34
CA THR A 82 -3.40 -7.77 0.01
C THR A 82 -3.62 -8.59 1.27
N LEU A 83 -4.77 -9.25 1.37
CA LEU A 83 -5.02 -10.17 2.48
C LEU A 83 -4.30 -11.50 2.24
N GLY A 84 -3.41 -11.89 3.15
CA GLY A 84 -2.50 -13.03 3.00
C GLY A 84 -3.17 -14.33 2.60
N ARG A 85 -4.37 -14.62 3.11
CA ARG A 85 -5.17 -15.82 2.76
C ARG A 85 -5.57 -15.91 1.28
N TYR A 86 -5.53 -14.79 0.53
CA TYR A 86 -5.88 -14.74 -0.88
C TYR A 86 -4.67 -14.62 -1.82
N ASN A 87 -3.44 -14.60 -1.28
CA ASN A 87 -2.24 -14.42 -2.10
C ASN A 87 -2.05 -15.49 -3.18
N ARG A 88 -2.48 -16.73 -2.90
CA ARG A 88 -2.44 -17.85 -3.87
C ARG A 88 -3.37 -17.66 -5.08
N MET A 89 -4.29 -16.68 -5.02
CA MET A 89 -5.22 -16.34 -6.10
C MET A 89 -4.66 -15.26 -7.03
N TYR A 90 -3.40 -14.89 -6.90
CA TYR A 90 -2.75 -13.87 -7.71
C TYR A 90 -3.36 -12.46 -7.55
N VAL A 91 -3.91 -12.14 -6.37
CA VAL A 91 -4.51 -10.84 -6.06
C VAL A 91 -3.53 -9.69 -6.31
N SER A 92 -2.26 -9.84 -5.91
CA SER A 92 -1.22 -8.83 -6.12
C SER A 92 -0.94 -8.56 -7.60
N TYR A 93 -0.99 -9.58 -8.45
CA TYR A 93 -0.80 -9.41 -9.89
C TYR A 93 -1.95 -8.63 -10.52
N LEU A 94 -3.20 -8.99 -10.21
CA LEU A 94 -4.36 -8.26 -10.73
C LEU A 94 -4.38 -6.83 -10.24
N LEU A 95 -4.02 -6.59 -8.97
CA LEU A 95 -3.97 -5.25 -8.39
C LEU A 95 -2.91 -4.38 -9.07
N HIS A 96 -1.67 -4.89 -9.26
CA HIS A 96 -0.64 -4.14 -9.99
C HIS A 96 -1.02 -3.89 -11.45
N PHE A 97 -1.55 -4.91 -12.11
CA PHE A 97 -2.03 -4.74 -13.50
C PHE A 97 -3.09 -3.64 -13.61
N ALA A 98 -4.06 -3.60 -12.68
CA ALA A 98 -5.11 -2.59 -12.68
C ALA A 98 -4.55 -1.18 -12.39
N LEU A 99 -3.60 -1.05 -11.45
CA LEU A 99 -2.92 0.21 -11.16
C LEU A 99 -2.13 0.72 -12.37
N MET A 100 -1.34 -0.14 -13.02
CA MET A 100 -0.56 0.23 -14.22
C MET A 100 -1.46 0.61 -15.39
N ARG A 101 -2.55 -0.15 -15.61
CA ARG A 101 -3.54 0.16 -16.65
C ARG A 101 -4.18 1.53 -16.41
N GLU A 102 -4.51 1.84 -15.16
CA GLU A 102 -5.08 3.14 -14.81
C GLU A 102 -4.05 4.28 -14.98
N ALA A 103 -2.80 4.07 -14.58
CA ALA A 103 -1.71 5.02 -14.82
C ALA A 103 -1.56 5.33 -16.32
N ALA A 104 -1.56 4.30 -17.17
CA ALA A 104 -1.52 4.46 -18.62
C ALA A 104 -2.74 5.20 -19.18
N ARG A 105 -3.95 4.90 -18.66
CA ARG A 105 -5.19 5.61 -19.04
C ARG A 105 -5.13 7.10 -18.70
N LEU A 106 -4.47 7.46 -17.61
CA LEU A 106 -4.24 8.84 -17.18
C LEU A 106 -3.06 9.52 -17.90
N GLY A 107 -2.47 8.87 -18.91
CA GLY A 107 -1.38 9.42 -19.71
C GLY A 107 -0.01 9.40 -19.01
N CYS A 108 0.15 8.64 -17.92
CA CYS A 108 1.43 8.51 -17.28
C CYS A 108 2.37 7.62 -18.10
N HIS A 109 3.60 8.05 -18.29
CA HIS A 109 4.65 7.33 -19.01
C HIS A 109 5.63 6.59 -18.09
N THR A 110 5.56 6.83 -16.78
CA THR A 110 6.39 6.16 -15.77
C THR A 110 5.51 5.67 -14.63
N TYR A 111 5.76 4.45 -14.16
CA TYR A 111 5.07 3.85 -13.03
C TYR A 111 6.05 3.37 -11.97
N GLY A 112 5.99 3.96 -10.78
CA GLY A 112 6.78 3.58 -9.62
C GLY A 112 6.09 2.48 -8.80
N MET A 113 6.79 1.38 -8.57
CA MET A 113 6.30 0.29 -7.72
C MET A 113 6.65 0.51 -6.23
N GLY A 114 7.08 1.71 -5.86
CA GLY A 114 7.56 2.03 -4.52
C GLY A 114 8.88 1.32 -4.16
N ARG A 115 9.38 1.58 -2.97
CA ARG A 115 10.68 1.07 -2.51
C ARG A 115 10.63 -0.40 -2.07
N SER A 116 11.79 -1.05 -2.12
CA SER A 116 12.02 -2.38 -1.56
C SER A 116 13.49 -2.57 -1.20
N THR A 117 13.80 -3.44 -0.25
CA THR A 117 15.18 -3.82 0.05
C THR A 117 15.69 -4.75 -1.02
N THR A 118 16.85 -4.46 -1.60
CA THR A 118 17.51 -5.31 -2.60
C THR A 118 17.62 -6.76 -2.11
N GLY A 119 17.29 -7.73 -2.97
CA GLY A 119 17.32 -9.15 -2.66
C GLY A 119 16.14 -9.67 -1.80
N SER A 120 15.26 -8.79 -1.30
CA SER A 120 14.06 -9.21 -0.57
C SER A 120 13.06 -9.95 -1.47
N SER A 121 12.08 -10.64 -0.86
CA SER A 121 10.99 -11.29 -1.61
C SER A 121 10.15 -10.27 -2.39
N VAL A 122 9.94 -9.09 -1.82
CA VAL A 122 9.22 -7.98 -2.47
C VAL A 122 10.02 -7.46 -3.68
N HIS A 123 11.33 -7.30 -3.56
CA HIS A 123 12.19 -6.91 -4.67
C HIS A 123 12.12 -7.94 -5.81
N ARG A 124 12.28 -9.23 -5.50
CA ARG A 124 12.16 -10.31 -6.50
C ARG A 124 10.79 -10.34 -7.19
N TYR A 125 9.71 -10.09 -6.45
CA TYR A 125 8.37 -9.97 -7.02
C TYR A 125 8.28 -8.80 -8.01
N LYS A 126 8.80 -7.62 -7.65
CA LYS A 126 8.80 -6.45 -8.54
C LYS A 126 9.62 -6.68 -9.81
N LYS A 127 10.75 -7.37 -9.71
CA LYS A 127 11.58 -7.72 -10.88
C LYS A 127 10.85 -8.60 -11.92
N GLN A 128 9.79 -9.31 -11.54
CA GLN A 128 8.95 -10.06 -12.49
C GLN A 128 8.16 -9.16 -13.46
N TRP A 129 8.09 -7.86 -13.17
CA TRP A 129 7.47 -6.84 -14.00
C TRP A 129 8.49 -6.08 -14.85
N GLU A 130 9.71 -6.61 -15.01
CA GLU A 130 10.82 -6.00 -15.79
C GLU A 130 11.17 -4.58 -15.32
N THR A 131 11.10 -4.34 -14.01
CA THR A 131 11.36 -3.03 -13.42
C THR A 131 12.84 -2.66 -13.48
N ASN A 132 13.10 -1.36 -13.67
CA ASN A 132 14.42 -0.77 -13.51
C ASN A 132 14.62 -0.31 -12.07
N ASP A 133 15.70 -0.74 -11.42
CA ASP A 133 16.02 -0.34 -10.06
C ASP A 133 16.61 1.08 -10.05
N GLN A 134 16.07 1.93 -9.17
CA GLN A 134 16.63 3.24 -8.88
C GLN A 134 17.14 3.22 -7.43
N PRO A 135 18.45 3.42 -7.19
CA PRO A 135 18.98 3.42 -5.84
C PRO A 135 18.43 4.60 -5.04
N LEU A 136 17.99 4.32 -3.80
CA LEU A 136 17.54 5.33 -2.85
C LEU A 136 18.61 5.55 -1.80
N PHE A 137 19.00 6.81 -1.60
CA PHE A 137 19.96 7.21 -0.60
C PHE A 137 19.24 7.92 0.55
N PHE A 138 19.47 7.44 1.78
CA PHE A 138 18.95 8.07 2.98
C PHE A 138 20.05 8.88 3.63
N ASN A 139 19.86 10.19 3.71
CA ASN A 139 20.75 11.08 4.43
C ASN A 139 20.14 11.36 5.81
N ALA A 140 20.89 11.15 6.87
CA ALA A 140 20.50 11.48 8.24
C ALA A 140 21.52 12.42 8.86
N THR A 141 21.06 13.49 9.51
CA THR A 141 21.91 14.46 10.23
C THR A 141 22.43 13.92 11.55
N PHE A 142 21.80 12.85 12.07
CA PHE A 142 22.23 12.20 13.32
C PHE A 142 22.27 10.68 13.09
N ALA A 143 23.21 10.00 13.77
CA ALA A 143 23.24 8.54 13.81
C ALA A 143 21.95 8.04 14.50
N GLN A 144 20.95 7.71 13.73
CA GLN A 144 19.75 7.05 14.26
C GLN A 144 20.13 5.64 14.69
N LYS A 145 19.89 5.31 15.97
CA LYS A 145 19.85 3.92 16.40
C LYS A 145 18.81 3.22 15.52
N ASN A 146 19.26 2.26 14.73
CA ASN A 146 18.44 1.57 13.75
C ASN A 146 17.18 0.97 14.44
N PRO A 147 15.98 1.55 14.29
CA PRO A 147 14.76 1.05 14.93
C PRO A 147 14.38 -0.35 14.41
N ALA A 148 14.99 -0.77 13.29
CA ALA A 148 14.78 -2.11 12.72
C ALA A 148 15.25 -3.23 13.67
N SER A 149 16.09 -2.96 14.65
CA SER A 149 16.52 -3.97 15.63
C SER A 149 15.44 -4.36 16.65
N LEU A 150 14.50 -3.47 16.95
CA LEU A 150 13.39 -3.73 17.87
C LEU A 150 12.14 -4.29 17.14
N TYR A 151 12.01 -4.02 15.85
CA TYR A 151 10.85 -4.40 15.05
C TYR A 151 10.55 -5.92 15.05
N PRO A 152 11.51 -6.84 14.88
CA PRO A 152 11.23 -8.27 14.89
C PRO A 152 10.62 -8.78 16.21
N ARG A 153 11.01 -8.17 17.35
CA ARG A 153 10.48 -8.54 18.67
C ARG A 153 9.07 -8.01 18.89
N LEU A 154 8.80 -6.80 18.44
CA LEU A 154 7.49 -6.16 18.59
C LEU A 154 6.45 -6.69 17.59
N LYS A 155 6.88 -7.14 16.42
CA LYS A 155 6.01 -7.60 15.33
C LYS A 155 4.97 -8.64 15.76
N ASN A 156 5.40 -9.65 16.52
CA ASN A 156 4.48 -10.71 16.97
C ASN A 156 3.48 -10.19 18.01
N LEU A 157 3.91 -9.28 18.87
CA LEU A 157 3.05 -8.64 19.86
C LEU A 157 1.99 -7.75 19.17
N LEU A 158 2.39 -6.95 18.19
CA LEU A 158 1.50 -6.07 17.44
C LEU A 158 0.41 -6.83 16.68
N ARG A 159 0.70 -8.04 16.22
CA ARG A 159 -0.30 -8.92 15.58
C ARG A 159 -1.43 -9.34 16.52
N LEU A 160 -1.15 -9.42 17.82
CA LEU A 160 -2.12 -9.85 18.83
C LEU A 160 -3.03 -8.70 19.30
N ILE A 161 -2.64 -7.44 19.09
CA ILE A 161 -3.42 -6.27 19.51
C ILE A 161 -4.78 -6.27 18.78
N PRO A 162 -5.92 -6.15 19.50
CA PRO A 162 -7.23 -6.00 18.88
C PRO A 162 -7.32 -4.77 17.98
N MET A 163 -8.07 -4.87 16.87
CA MET A 163 -8.17 -3.79 15.87
C MET A 163 -8.59 -2.43 16.44
N PRO A 164 -9.54 -2.32 17.40
CA PRO A 164 -9.89 -1.02 17.99
C PRO A 164 -8.70 -0.36 18.68
N ILE A 165 -7.93 -1.12 19.45
CA ILE A 165 -6.76 -0.62 20.18
C ILE A 165 -5.65 -0.23 19.19
N ALA A 166 -5.42 -1.03 18.15
CA ALA A 166 -4.44 -0.72 17.12
C ALA A 166 -4.75 0.62 16.43
N LYS A 167 -6.03 0.93 16.15
CA LYS A 167 -6.45 2.21 15.56
C LYS A 167 -6.11 3.41 16.44
N ILE A 168 -6.28 3.28 17.77
CA ILE A 168 -5.96 4.35 18.74
C ILE A 168 -4.45 4.59 18.77
N ILE A 169 -3.66 3.51 18.82
CA ILE A 169 -2.19 3.60 18.83
C ILE A 169 -1.68 4.25 17.54
N ASP A 170 -2.23 3.87 16.39
CA ASP A 170 -1.85 4.44 15.10
C ASP A 170 -2.13 5.94 15.02
N ALA A 171 -3.31 6.37 15.46
CA ALA A 171 -3.67 7.79 15.49
C ALA A 171 -2.69 8.59 16.39
N TRP A 172 -2.41 8.08 17.59
CA TRP A 172 -1.50 8.73 18.55
C TRP A 172 -0.05 8.79 18.03
N LEU A 173 0.44 7.70 17.38
CA LEU A 173 1.79 7.69 16.79
C LEU A 173 1.91 8.66 15.62
N THR A 174 0.89 8.75 14.78
CA THR A 174 0.89 9.65 13.62
C THR A 174 0.99 11.11 14.05
N GLU A 175 0.28 11.51 15.10
CA GLU A 175 0.36 12.88 15.67
C GLU A 175 1.74 13.23 16.23
N LYS A 176 2.55 12.23 16.62
CA LYS A 176 3.89 12.45 17.18
C LYS A 176 5.03 12.36 16.19
N ILE A 177 4.80 11.76 15.03
CA ILE A 177 5.83 11.51 14.01
C ILE A 177 5.73 12.54 12.87
N TYR A 178 4.55 13.08 12.64
CA TYR A 178 4.24 14.10 11.64
C TYR A 178 3.67 15.35 12.28
#